data_3d8a3c75fe57e23a3900519c26432d1d
#
_entry.id   3d8a3c75fe57e23a3900519c26432d1d
#
_cell.length_a   1.000
_cell.length_b   1.000
_cell.length_c   1.000
_cell.angle_alpha   90.00
_cell.angle_beta   90.00
_cell.angle_gamma   90.00
#
_symmetry.space_group_name_H-M   'P 1'
#
loop_
_entity.id
_entity.type
_entity.pdbx_description
1 polymer ?
#
loop_
_entity_poly.entity_id
_entity_poly.type
_entity_poly.pdbx_seq_one_letter_code
_entity_poly.pdbx_strand_id
1 'polypeptide(L)'
;MNQVAFNQAVSPSLRFLFSYLCAVQASFTDLANAMSTSSSTIGSWVMDCFYENKNIIRDHLKHQAISSIHLSFDLWTSSNNLALLGVVAFWVDTSGSVRHALLGLPRLLGAHTGENQGHRLWEVISDYGIQQHLGYFCLDNASNNQTALRYISEQHRSHATNGIELKGSQRYVRCYGHILNLVVKGFLYGKKSAYLASNTDKRQTIEKENKDLDRWRKVCPTWKIEEYNCLDSK
;
A
#
# COMPACT_ATOMS: atom_id res chain seq x y z
N MET A 1 12.67 -13.19 -1.05
CA MET A 1 12.97 -12.12 -2.02
C MET A 1 13.18 -12.72 -3.38
N ASN A 2 12.71 -12.04 -4.42
CA ASN A 2 12.72 -12.62 -5.77
C ASN A 2 14.13 -12.49 -6.37
N GLN A 3 14.88 -13.58 -6.46
CA GLN A 3 16.23 -13.61 -7.03
C GLN A 3 16.32 -13.03 -8.45
N VAL A 4 15.19 -13.01 -9.18
CA VAL A 4 15.12 -12.47 -10.55
C VAL A 4 15.48 -10.98 -10.59
N ALA A 5 15.00 -10.18 -9.62
CA ALA A 5 15.29 -8.75 -9.59
C ALA A 5 16.79 -8.46 -9.35
N PHE A 6 17.41 -9.22 -8.45
CA PHE A 6 18.86 -9.07 -8.16
C PHE A 6 19.72 -9.61 -9.30
N ASN A 7 19.29 -10.67 -9.96
CA ASN A 7 19.96 -11.19 -11.15
C ASN A 7 19.94 -10.18 -12.31
N GLN A 8 18.86 -9.41 -12.45
CA GLN A 8 18.81 -8.32 -13.43
C GLN A 8 19.78 -7.19 -13.07
N ALA A 9 19.89 -6.82 -11.80
CA ALA A 9 20.82 -5.77 -11.35
C ALA A 9 22.29 -6.09 -11.67
N VAL A 10 22.66 -7.36 -11.70
CA VAL A 10 24.01 -7.82 -12.08
C VAL A 10 24.14 -8.20 -13.55
N SER A 11 23.08 -8.04 -14.34
CA SER A 11 23.09 -8.41 -15.76
C SER A 11 24.14 -7.62 -16.56
N PRO A 12 24.81 -8.24 -17.55
CA PRO A 12 25.79 -7.54 -18.38
C PRO A 12 25.23 -6.29 -19.07
N SER A 13 23.95 -6.33 -19.51
CA SER A 13 23.27 -5.21 -20.19
C SER A 13 23.08 -4.01 -19.25
N LEU A 14 22.65 -4.23 -18.01
CA LEU A 14 22.48 -3.16 -17.04
C LEU A 14 23.83 -2.59 -16.61
N ARG A 15 24.82 -3.44 -16.38
CA ARG A 15 26.19 -3.02 -16.09
C ARG A 15 26.79 -2.18 -17.23
N PHE A 16 26.59 -2.58 -18.47
CA PHE A 16 27.00 -1.81 -19.65
C PHE A 16 26.33 -0.44 -19.68
N LEU A 17 25.01 -0.37 -19.42
CA LEU A 17 24.27 0.89 -19.35
C LEU A 17 24.84 1.81 -18.26
N PHE A 18 25.11 1.29 -17.08
CA PHE A 18 25.71 2.06 -15.98
C PHE A 18 27.13 2.53 -16.33
N SER A 19 27.95 1.65 -16.92
CA SER A 19 29.30 2.02 -17.37
C SER A 19 29.27 3.13 -18.43
N TYR A 20 28.30 3.09 -19.35
CA TYR A 20 28.08 4.12 -20.36
C TYR A 20 27.67 5.45 -19.71
N LEU A 21 26.69 5.42 -18.80
CA LEU A 21 26.23 6.63 -18.09
C LEU A 21 27.36 7.23 -17.24
N CYS A 22 28.18 6.39 -16.61
CA CYS A 22 29.34 6.83 -15.82
C CYS A 22 30.45 7.43 -16.72
N ALA A 23 30.65 6.89 -17.91
CA ALA A 23 31.63 7.43 -18.87
C ALA A 23 31.24 8.83 -19.41
N VAL A 24 29.94 9.12 -19.49
CA VAL A 24 29.42 10.43 -19.93
C VAL A 24 29.55 11.48 -18.81
N GLN A 25 29.58 11.06 -17.54
CA GLN A 25 29.82 11.95 -16.40
C GLN A 25 31.11 11.50 -15.68
N ALA A 26 32.20 12.22 -15.88
CA ALA A 26 33.55 11.86 -15.41
C ALA A 26 33.70 11.62 -13.89
N SER A 27 32.70 11.94 -13.07
CA SER A 27 32.68 11.73 -11.62
C SER A 27 32.14 10.36 -11.18
N PHE A 28 31.67 9.49 -12.09
CA PHE A 28 30.99 8.23 -11.76
C PHE A 28 31.74 6.95 -12.19
N THR A 29 32.97 7.05 -12.70
CA THR A 29 33.78 5.89 -13.14
C THR A 29 33.99 4.86 -12.02
N ASP A 30 34.11 5.32 -10.76
CA ASP A 30 34.31 4.43 -9.61
C ASP A 30 33.04 3.66 -9.23
N LEU A 31 31.85 4.19 -9.51
CA LEU A 31 30.57 3.54 -9.16
C LEU A 31 30.35 2.25 -9.97
N ALA A 32 30.67 2.26 -11.28
CA ALA A 32 30.53 1.08 -12.13
C ALA A 32 31.46 -0.05 -11.69
N ASN A 33 32.67 0.28 -11.21
CA ASN A 33 33.64 -0.67 -10.68
C ASN A 33 33.26 -1.17 -9.28
N ALA A 34 32.60 -0.36 -8.47
CA ALA A 34 32.12 -0.72 -7.13
C ALA A 34 30.85 -1.58 -7.17
N MET A 35 30.15 -1.66 -8.30
CA MET A 35 28.96 -2.52 -8.41
C MET A 35 29.28 -3.98 -8.26
N SER A 36 28.64 -4.65 -7.30
CA SER A 36 28.78 -6.08 -7.12
C SER A 36 28.33 -6.86 -8.36
N THR A 37 29.02 -7.94 -8.66
CA THR A 37 28.65 -8.94 -9.68
C THR A 37 27.78 -10.05 -9.12
N SER A 38 27.59 -10.09 -7.80
CA SER A 38 26.81 -11.11 -7.10
C SER A 38 25.43 -10.60 -6.71
N SER A 39 24.38 -11.31 -7.11
CA SER A 39 23.01 -11.03 -6.69
C SER A 39 22.79 -11.18 -5.18
N SER A 40 23.53 -12.07 -4.53
CA SER A 40 23.47 -12.24 -3.07
C SER A 40 24.05 -11.03 -2.34
N THR A 41 25.15 -10.46 -2.82
CA THR A 41 25.75 -9.25 -2.24
C THR A 41 24.81 -8.05 -2.37
N ILE A 42 24.18 -7.85 -3.54
CA ILE A 42 23.18 -6.80 -3.71
C ILE A 42 21.99 -7.04 -2.77
N GLY A 43 21.55 -8.29 -2.62
CA GLY A 43 20.51 -8.67 -1.66
C GLY A 43 20.86 -8.30 -0.23
N SER A 44 22.11 -8.57 0.19
CA SER A 44 22.61 -8.16 1.52
C SER A 44 22.56 -6.65 1.69
N TRP A 45 23.13 -5.89 0.76
CA TRP A 45 23.12 -4.42 0.84
C TRP A 45 21.72 -3.82 0.93
N VAL A 46 20.75 -4.35 0.18
CA VAL A 46 19.36 -3.91 0.27
C VAL A 46 18.78 -4.22 1.65
N MET A 47 19.12 -5.36 2.23
CA MET A 47 18.66 -5.71 3.58
C MET A 47 19.30 -4.83 4.65
N ASP A 48 20.59 -4.55 4.54
CA ASP A 48 21.29 -3.66 5.47
C ASP A 48 20.68 -2.25 5.43
N CYS A 49 20.51 -1.68 4.24
CA CYS A 49 19.80 -0.41 4.05
C CYS A 49 18.38 -0.44 4.63
N PHE A 50 17.66 -1.54 4.44
CA PHE A 50 16.31 -1.69 4.99
C PHE A 50 16.33 -1.62 6.52
N TYR A 51 17.21 -2.36 7.19
CA TYR A 51 17.28 -2.38 8.65
C TYR A 51 17.75 -1.05 9.24
N GLU A 52 18.71 -0.38 8.60
CA GLU A 52 19.13 0.96 9.00
C GLU A 52 17.97 1.97 8.93
N ASN A 53 17.29 2.05 7.78
CA ASN A 53 16.16 2.94 7.59
C ASN A 53 14.99 2.60 8.53
N LYS A 54 14.73 1.31 8.77
CA LYS A 54 13.72 0.86 9.73
C LYS A 54 13.99 1.39 11.13
N ASN A 55 15.23 1.34 11.59
CA ASN A 55 15.62 1.86 12.90
C ASN A 55 15.45 3.39 12.97
N ILE A 56 15.84 4.11 11.92
CA ILE A 56 15.63 5.56 11.82
C ILE A 56 14.15 5.90 11.90
N ILE A 57 13.29 5.23 11.12
CA ILE A 57 11.84 5.46 11.13
C ILE A 57 11.26 5.13 12.51
N ARG A 58 11.67 4.03 13.13
CA ARG A 58 11.22 3.65 14.49
C ARG A 58 11.57 4.72 15.51
N ASP A 59 12.78 5.24 15.46
CA ASP A 59 13.23 6.32 16.34
C ASP A 59 12.43 7.61 16.13
N HIS A 60 12.20 8.00 14.90
CA HIS A 60 11.33 9.13 14.55
C HIS A 60 9.90 8.96 15.09
N LEU A 61 9.28 7.81 14.88
CA LEU A 61 7.93 7.53 15.36
C LEU A 61 7.85 7.56 16.88
N LYS A 62 8.90 7.14 17.57
CA LYS A 62 8.95 7.09 19.03
C LYS A 62 9.23 8.45 19.69
N HIS A 63 10.11 9.26 19.10
CA HIS A 63 10.65 10.45 19.76
C HIS A 63 10.28 11.76 19.08
N GLN A 64 9.87 11.73 17.81
CA GLN A 64 9.57 12.94 17.04
C GLN A 64 8.12 13.07 16.62
N ALA A 65 7.31 12.02 16.67
CA ALA A 65 5.89 12.12 16.39
C ALA A 65 5.15 12.82 17.52
N ILE A 66 4.53 13.98 17.23
CA ILE A 66 3.70 14.74 18.18
C ILE A 66 2.21 14.50 17.99
N SER A 67 1.81 13.85 16.90
CA SER A 67 0.44 13.43 16.64
C SER A 67 0.27 11.92 16.84
N SER A 68 -0.99 11.48 16.82
CA SER A 68 -1.28 10.05 16.54
C SER A 68 -0.70 9.63 15.21
N ILE A 69 -0.36 8.35 15.08
CA ILE A 69 0.17 7.74 13.85
C ILE A 69 -0.99 7.16 13.05
N HIS A 70 -1.25 7.74 11.89
CA HIS A 70 -2.29 7.29 10.98
C HIS A 70 -1.71 6.26 10.02
N LEU A 71 -2.45 5.22 9.70
CA LEU A 71 -2.00 4.17 8.80
C LEU A 71 -2.84 4.11 7.53
N SER A 72 -2.19 3.91 6.40
CA SER A 72 -2.84 3.43 5.18
C SER A 72 -2.27 2.07 4.85
N PHE A 73 -3.13 1.12 4.52
CA PHE A 73 -2.67 -0.16 4.01
C PHE A 73 -3.51 -0.62 2.81
N ASP A 74 -2.88 -1.35 1.93
CA ASP A 74 -3.49 -1.91 0.72
C ASP A 74 -2.91 -3.30 0.45
N LEU A 75 -3.77 -4.20 -0.01
CA LEU A 75 -3.40 -5.55 -0.40
C LEU A 75 -3.55 -5.72 -1.90
N TRP A 76 -2.47 -6.03 -2.58
CA TRP A 76 -2.52 -6.35 -4.00
C TRP A 76 -1.73 -7.62 -4.34
N THR A 77 -2.07 -8.21 -5.46
CA THR A 77 -1.31 -9.33 -6.02
C THR A 77 -0.38 -8.80 -7.10
N SER A 78 0.91 -9.06 -6.94
CA SER A 78 1.92 -8.69 -7.94
C SER A 78 1.81 -9.56 -9.19
N SER A 79 2.44 -9.15 -10.28
CA SER A 79 2.51 -9.94 -11.53
C SER A 79 3.12 -11.34 -11.34
N ASN A 80 3.90 -11.53 -10.27
CA ASN A 80 4.49 -12.82 -9.89
C ASN A 80 3.60 -13.63 -8.92
N ASN A 81 2.31 -13.32 -8.85
CA ASN A 81 1.35 -13.97 -7.94
C ASN A 81 1.72 -13.91 -6.45
N LEU A 82 2.42 -12.86 -6.03
CA LEU A 82 2.68 -12.59 -4.62
C LEU A 82 1.65 -11.62 -4.08
N ALA A 83 0.92 -12.02 -3.05
CA ALA A 83 0.08 -11.11 -2.30
C ALA A 83 0.94 -10.28 -1.36
N LEU A 84 0.92 -8.98 -1.52
CA LEU A 84 1.73 -8.02 -0.76
C LEU A 84 0.82 -7.03 -0.05
N LEU A 85 1.07 -6.83 1.25
CA LEU A 85 0.37 -5.85 2.07
C LEU A 85 1.29 -4.64 2.28
N GLY A 86 1.00 -3.53 1.58
CA GLY A 86 1.71 -2.27 1.79
C GLY A 86 1.17 -1.56 3.03
N VAL A 87 2.05 -1.12 3.92
CA VAL A 87 1.69 -0.38 5.14
C VAL A 87 2.46 0.92 5.18
N VAL A 88 1.75 2.05 5.11
CA VAL A 88 2.33 3.41 5.15
C VAL A 88 1.82 4.12 6.41
N ALA A 89 2.73 4.73 7.16
CA ALA A 89 2.40 5.58 8.29
C ALA A 89 2.46 7.06 7.91
N PHE A 90 1.61 7.87 8.57
CA PHE A 90 1.55 9.32 8.46
C PHE A 90 1.50 9.92 9.87
N TRP A 91 2.30 10.94 10.14
CA TRP A 91 2.32 11.64 11.42
C TRP A 91 2.77 13.09 11.25
N VAL A 92 2.59 13.90 12.30
CA VAL A 92 3.18 15.24 12.38
C VAL A 92 4.40 15.16 13.30
N ASP A 93 5.53 15.69 12.86
CA ASP A 93 6.75 15.73 13.66
C ASP A 93 6.85 16.99 14.55
N THR A 94 7.90 17.05 15.36
CA THR A 94 8.18 18.18 16.27
C THR A 94 8.38 19.52 15.56
N SER A 95 8.65 19.52 14.25
CA SER A 95 8.71 20.74 13.45
C SER A 95 7.33 21.22 12.95
N GLY A 96 6.26 20.47 13.25
CA GLY A 96 4.92 20.69 12.70
C GLY A 96 4.74 20.21 11.27
N SER A 97 5.71 19.48 10.72
CA SER A 97 5.68 18.97 9.34
C SER A 97 4.98 17.62 9.27
N VAL A 98 4.14 17.42 8.24
CA VAL A 98 3.55 16.10 7.95
C VAL A 98 4.63 15.20 7.38
N ARG A 99 4.82 14.06 8.02
CA ARG A 99 5.76 13.01 7.59
C ARG A 99 5.01 11.75 7.20
N HIS A 100 5.63 10.98 6.35
CA HIS A 100 5.15 9.65 5.99
C HIS A 100 6.32 8.71 5.74
N ALA A 101 6.09 7.42 5.98
CA ALA A 101 7.05 6.37 5.69
C ALA A 101 6.36 5.05 5.39
N LEU A 102 6.96 4.27 4.47
CA LEU A 102 6.61 2.87 4.28
C LEU A 102 7.16 2.06 5.46
N LEU A 103 6.26 1.49 6.27
CA LEU A 103 6.64 0.66 7.42
C LEU A 103 6.97 -0.77 7.00
N GLY A 104 6.33 -1.27 5.97
CA GLY A 104 6.58 -2.62 5.51
C GLY A 104 5.79 -3.01 4.28
N LEU A 105 6.24 -4.11 3.68
CA LEU A 105 5.64 -4.74 2.53
C LEU A 105 5.56 -6.26 2.74
N PRO A 106 4.94 -6.71 3.87
CA PRO A 106 4.90 -8.13 4.17
C PRO A 106 4.11 -8.90 3.12
N ARG A 107 4.59 -10.09 2.81
CA ARG A 107 3.86 -11.05 1.98
C ARG A 107 2.73 -11.67 2.80
N LEU A 108 1.52 -11.66 2.24
CA LEU A 108 0.40 -12.40 2.79
C LEU A 108 0.47 -13.85 2.31
N LEU A 109 0.65 -14.78 3.24
CA LEU A 109 0.68 -16.21 2.95
C LEU A 109 -0.70 -16.81 3.25
N GLY A 110 -1.15 -17.74 2.41
CA GLY A 110 -2.44 -18.41 2.58
C GLY A 110 -3.63 -17.60 2.09
N ALA A 111 -4.77 -17.74 2.76
CA ALA A 111 -6.03 -17.12 2.34
C ALA A 111 -6.01 -15.59 2.55
N HIS A 112 -6.54 -14.84 1.58
CA HIS A 112 -6.65 -13.38 1.62
C HIS A 112 -7.84 -12.93 2.49
N THR A 113 -7.94 -13.45 3.71
CA THR A 113 -8.97 -13.06 4.66
C THR A 113 -8.61 -11.76 5.37
N GLY A 114 -9.62 -11.02 5.84
CA GLY A 114 -9.39 -9.83 6.65
C GLY A 114 -8.65 -10.11 7.96
N GLU A 115 -8.84 -11.28 8.56
CA GLU A 115 -8.12 -11.70 9.77
C GLU A 115 -6.62 -11.87 9.49
N ASN A 116 -6.26 -12.55 8.39
CA ASN A 116 -4.86 -12.74 8.01
C ASN A 116 -4.19 -11.40 7.66
N GLN A 117 -4.92 -10.48 7.01
CA GLN A 117 -4.46 -9.09 6.80
C GLN A 117 -4.25 -8.36 8.12
N GLY A 118 -5.22 -8.46 9.05
CA GLY A 118 -5.14 -7.86 10.38
C GLY A 118 -3.95 -8.39 11.17
N HIS A 119 -3.70 -9.70 11.13
CA HIS A 119 -2.54 -10.32 11.78
C HIS A 119 -1.22 -9.75 11.24
N ARG A 120 -1.05 -9.71 9.91
CA ARG A 120 0.15 -9.15 9.29
C ARG A 120 0.34 -7.67 9.57
N LEU A 121 -0.75 -6.91 9.57
CA LEU A 121 -0.71 -5.49 9.92
C LEU A 121 -0.30 -5.30 11.39
N TRP A 122 -0.82 -6.13 12.31
CA TRP A 122 -0.45 -6.08 13.73
C TRP A 122 1.01 -6.42 13.96
N GLU A 123 1.58 -7.37 13.24
CA GLU A 123 3.02 -7.65 13.28
C GLU A 123 3.84 -6.39 12.92
N VAL A 124 3.46 -5.68 11.86
CA VAL A 124 4.14 -4.42 11.46
C VAL A 124 3.98 -3.35 12.55
N ILE A 125 2.76 -3.13 13.06
CA ILE A 125 2.48 -2.18 14.14
C ILE A 125 3.33 -2.48 15.38
N SER A 126 3.43 -3.75 15.76
CA SER A 126 4.18 -4.21 16.92
C SER A 126 5.69 -4.07 16.73
N ASP A 127 6.17 -4.37 15.54
CA ASP A 127 7.57 -4.28 15.19
C ASP A 127 8.11 -2.83 15.22
N TYR A 128 7.25 -1.84 14.93
CA TYR A 128 7.58 -0.42 15.08
C TYR A 128 7.27 0.14 16.47
N GLY A 129 6.58 -0.60 17.35
CA GLY A 129 6.26 -0.19 18.71
C GLY A 129 5.23 0.95 18.79
N ILE A 130 4.32 1.05 17.80
CA ILE A 130 3.38 2.17 17.67
C ILE A 130 1.96 1.85 18.16
N GLN A 131 1.76 0.73 18.86
CA GLN A 131 0.44 0.23 19.29
C GLN A 131 -0.35 1.28 20.07
N GLN A 132 0.31 2.04 20.95
CA GLN A 132 -0.33 3.02 21.84
C GLN A 132 -0.61 4.37 21.15
N HIS A 133 -0.07 4.58 19.95
CA HIS A 133 -0.13 5.85 19.22
C HIS A 133 -0.99 5.78 17.95
N LEU A 134 -1.76 4.70 17.77
CA LEU A 134 -2.57 4.50 16.57
C LEU A 134 -3.66 5.57 16.46
N GLY A 135 -3.74 6.18 15.27
CA GLY A 135 -4.74 7.15 14.88
C GLY A 135 -5.82 6.57 13.97
N TYR A 136 -6.00 7.17 12.79
CA TYR A 136 -6.97 6.76 11.79
C TYR A 136 -6.35 5.82 10.77
N PHE A 137 -7.21 5.00 10.14
CA PHE A 137 -6.85 4.07 9.07
C PHE A 137 -7.50 4.56 7.77
N CYS A 138 -6.68 4.87 6.76
CA CYS A 138 -7.14 5.26 5.44
C CYS A 138 -7.07 4.08 4.47
N LEU A 139 -8.21 3.55 4.05
CA LEU A 139 -8.33 2.29 3.33
C LEU A 139 -9.33 2.40 2.17
N ASP A 140 -9.25 1.46 1.24
CA ASP A 140 -10.29 1.28 0.23
C ASP A 140 -11.57 0.65 0.81
N ASN A 141 -12.60 0.48 -0.01
CA ASN A 141 -13.89 -0.08 0.41
C ASN A 141 -13.95 -1.62 0.41
N ALA A 142 -12.82 -2.32 0.40
CA ALA A 142 -12.83 -3.77 0.43
C ALA A 142 -13.46 -4.32 1.73
N SER A 143 -14.29 -5.35 1.62
CA SER A 143 -15.00 -5.96 2.77
C SER A 143 -14.03 -6.53 3.82
N ASN A 144 -12.87 -7.01 3.38
CA ASN A 144 -11.84 -7.58 4.24
C ASN A 144 -11.23 -6.54 5.20
N ASN A 145 -11.23 -5.25 4.83
CA ASN A 145 -10.66 -4.19 5.64
C ASN A 145 -11.38 -4.02 6.98
N GLN A 146 -12.70 -4.18 7.00
CA GLN A 146 -13.47 -4.11 8.26
C GLN A 146 -13.09 -5.25 9.22
N THR A 147 -12.89 -6.46 8.69
CA THR A 147 -12.45 -7.62 9.48
C THR A 147 -11.00 -7.41 9.97
N ALA A 148 -10.11 -6.87 9.14
CA ALA A 148 -8.76 -6.54 9.55
C ALA A 148 -8.75 -5.49 10.69
N LEU A 149 -9.56 -4.44 10.58
CA LEU A 149 -9.67 -3.41 11.63
C LEU A 149 -10.28 -3.94 12.93
N ARG A 150 -11.23 -4.90 12.85
CA ARG A 150 -11.76 -5.57 14.04
C ARG A 150 -10.66 -6.35 14.74
N TYR A 151 -9.87 -7.14 14.00
CA TYR A 151 -8.71 -7.85 14.54
C TYR A 151 -7.74 -6.89 15.25
N ILE A 152 -7.37 -5.77 14.60
CA ILE A 152 -6.50 -4.75 15.20
C ILE A 152 -7.09 -4.19 16.49
N SER A 153 -8.41 -3.93 16.53
CA SER A 153 -9.09 -3.42 17.73
C SER A 153 -9.04 -4.42 18.87
N GLU A 154 -9.19 -5.71 18.59
CA GLU A 154 -9.11 -6.80 19.58
C GLU A 154 -7.69 -6.93 20.13
N GLN A 155 -6.67 -6.90 19.25
CA GLN A 155 -5.27 -6.94 19.65
C GLN A 155 -4.89 -5.70 20.47
N HIS A 156 -5.31 -4.50 20.04
CA HIS A 156 -5.06 -3.28 20.78
C HIS A 156 -5.66 -3.32 22.18
N ARG A 157 -6.90 -3.83 22.33
CA ARG A 157 -7.55 -3.96 23.67
C ARG A 157 -6.76 -4.87 24.60
N SER A 158 -6.19 -5.96 24.10
CA SER A 158 -5.39 -6.88 24.92
C SER A 158 -4.02 -6.32 25.33
N HIS A 159 -3.52 -5.29 24.64
CA HIS A 159 -2.22 -4.66 24.89
C HIS A 159 -2.33 -3.24 25.44
N ALA A 160 -3.55 -2.67 25.53
CA ALA A 160 -3.73 -1.28 25.99
C ALA A 160 -3.42 -1.17 27.49
N THR A 161 -2.43 -0.34 27.81
CA THR A 161 -2.06 0.00 29.20
C THR A 161 -2.86 1.18 29.74
N ASN A 162 -3.45 2.01 28.87
CA ASN A 162 -4.03 3.32 29.21
C ASN A 162 -5.58 3.30 29.26
N GLY A 163 -6.23 2.14 29.10
CA GLY A 163 -7.69 2.02 29.08
C GLY A 163 -8.38 2.67 27.88
N ILE A 164 -7.62 3.22 26.92
CA ILE A 164 -8.17 3.83 25.70
C ILE A 164 -8.46 2.72 24.68
N GLU A 165 -9.74 2.50 24.40
CA GLU A 165 -10.15 1.50 23.42
C GLU A 165 -10.02 2.06 22.00
N LEU A 166 -9.26 1.36 21.15
CA LEU A 166 -9.23 1.63 19.71
C LEU A 166 -10.45 1.00 19.06
N LYS A 167 -11.45 1.82 18.73
CA LYS A 167 -12.59 1.36 17.92
C LYS A 167 -12.27 1.57 16.43
N GLY A 168 -11.71 0.56 15.79
CA GLY A 168 -11.27 0.63 14.39
C GLY A 168 -12.37 1.06 13.42
N SER A 169 -13.63 0.66 13.67
CA SER A 169 -14.79 1.08 12.87
C SER A 169 -15.06 2.59 12.94
N GLN A 170 -14.69 3.27 14.03
CA GLN A 170 -14.85 4.72 14.20
C GLN A 170 -13.63 5.51 13.72
N ARG A 171 -12.51 4.83 13.48
CA ARG A 171 -11.25 5.42 13.00
C ARG A 171 -10.93 5.04 11.56
N TYR A 172 -11.94 4.69 10.79
CA TYR A 172 -11.84 4.34 9.39
C TYR A 172 -12.15 5.53 8.49
N VAL A 173 -11.20 5.89 7.63
CA VAL A 173 -11.34 6.90 6.59
C VAL A 173 -11.25 6.21 5.24
N ARG A 174 -12.17 6.52 4.35
CA ARG A 174 -12.16 5.96 2.99
C ARG A 174 -11.11 6.63 2.12
N CYS A 175 -10.37 5.84 1.37
CA CYS A 175 -9.38 6.34 0.42
C CYS A 175 -10.06 7.20 -0.66
N TYR A 176 -9.74 8.49 -0.68
CA TYR A 176 -10.29 9.45 -1.64
C TYR A 176 -9.89 9.10 -3.08
N GLY A 177 -8.66 8.64 -3.31
CA GLY A 177 -8.20 8.19 -4.63
C GLY A 177 -9.04 7.02 -5.17
N HIS A 178 -9.42 6.08 -4.30
CA HIS A 178 -10.30 4.98 -4.67
C HIS A 178 -11.71 5.50 -5.06
N ILE A 179 -12.26 6.44 -4.29
CA ILE A 179 -13.56 7.07 -4.60
C ILE A 179 -13.51 7.75 -5.97
N LEU A 180 -12.47 8.56 -6.23
CA LEU A 180 -12.29 9.21 -7.54
C LEU A 180 -12.19 8.21 -8.68
N ASN A 181 -11.40 7.15 -8.50
CA ASN A 181 -11.28 6.10 -9.50
C ASN A 181 -12.62 5.43 -9.81
N LEU A 182 -13.45 5.16 -8.80
CA LEU A 182 -14.80 4.61 -8.98
C LEU A 182 -15.72 5.59 -9.73
N VAL A 183 -15.65 6.89 -9.42
CA VAL A 183 -16.41 7.92 -10.12
C VAL A 183 -16.01 8.00 -11.60
N VAL A 184 -14.71 8.07 -11.89
CA VAL A 184 -14.19 8.12 -13.26
C VAL A 184 -14.57 6.86 -14.03
N LYS A 185 -14.42 5.68 -13.43
CA LYS A 185 -14.83 4.41 -14.05
C LYS A 185 -16.35 4.37 -14.28
N GLY A 186 -17.14 4.86 -13.33
CA GLY A 186 -18.60 4.98 -13.49
C GLY A 186 -19.00 5.90 -14.64
N PHE A 187 -18.27 7.00 -14.82
CA PHE A 187 -18.47 7.93 -15.92
C PHE A 187 -18.04 7.35 -17.27
N LEU A 188 -16.82 6.78 -17.37
CA LEU A 188 -16.25 6.31 -18.62
C LEU A 188 -16.89 5.01 -19.12
N TYR A 189 -17.23 4.10 -18.20
CA TYR A 189 -17.64 2.75 -18.60
C TYR A 189 -19.13 2.48 -18.35
N GLY A 190 -19.84 3.29 -17.56
CA GLY A 190 -21.28 3.22 -17.35
C GLY A 190 -21.90 1.82 -17.31
N LYS A 191 -23.18 1.68 -17.71
CA LYS A 191 -23.85 0.39 -17.91
C LYS A 191 -23.46 -0.32 -19.23
N LYS A 192 -22.71 0.33 -20.12
CA LYS A 192 -22.26 -0.24 -21.42
C LYS A 192 -20.98 -1.08 -21.33
N SER A 193 -20.63 -1.63 -20.18
CA SER A 193 -19.44 -2.49 -20.04
C SER A 193 -19.51 -3.85 -20.74
N ALA A 194 -20.56 -4.12 -21.51
CA ALA A 194 -20.66 -5.33 -22.34
C ALA A 194 -19.54 -5.44 -23.41
N TYR A 195 -18.92 -4.31 -23.79
CA TYR A 195 -17.85 -4.28 -24.79
C TYR A 195 -16.48 -4.78 -24.28
N LEU A 196 -16.24 -4.77 -22.97
CA LEU A 196 -14.97 -5.23 -22.37
C LEU A 196 -14.99 -6.70 -21.90
N ALA A 197 -16.11 -7.38 -22.12
CA ALA A 197 -16.35 -8.73 -21.59
C ALA A 197 -15.69 -9.87 -22.38
N SER A 198 -14.82 -9.60 -23.34
CA SER A 198 -14.16 -10.66 -24.14
C SER A 198 -12.89 -11.26 -23.51
N ASN A 199 -12.41 -10.72 -22.38
CA ASN A 199 -11.24 -11.24 -21.65
C ASN A 199 -11.63 -11.66 -20.24
N THR A 200 -11.48 -12.92 -19.90
CA THR A 200 -11.91 -13.57 -18.64
C THR A 200 -11.33 -12.88 -17.38
N ASP A 201 -10.08 -12.44 -17.43
CA ASP A 201 -9.43 -11.72 -16.31
C ASP A 201 -10.03 -10.32 -16.07
N LYS A 202 -10.42 -9.62 -17.14
CA LYS A 202 -11.07 -8.32 -17.04
C LYS A 202 -12.49 -8.42 -16.49
N ARG A 203 -13.18 -9.54 -16.71
CA ARG A 203 -14.53 -9.79 -16.18
C ARG A 203 -14.55 -9.81 -14.66
N GLN A 204 -13.65 -10.54 -14.02
CA GLN A 204 -13.58 -10.64 -12.55
C GLN A 204 -13.26 -9.29 -11.91
N THR A 205 -12.36 -8.50 -12.51
CA THR A 205 -12.03 -7.15 -12.05
C THR A 205 -13.23 -6.22 -12.17
N ILE A 206 -13.94 -6.24 -13.30
CA ILE A 206 -15.13 -5.42 -13.54
C ILE A 206 -16.28 -5.79 -12.61
N GLU A 207 -16.50 -7.08 -12.33
CA GLU A 207 -17.55 -7.53 -11.39
C GLU A 207 -17.25 -7.07 -9.96
N LYS A 208 -16.00 -7.10 -9.53
CA LYS A 208 -15.57 -6.59 -8.23
C LYS A 208 -15.80 -5.07 -8.13
N GLU A 209 -15.38 -4.33 -9.17
CA GLU A 209 -15.52 -2.88 -9.25
C GLU A 209 -17.00 -2.44 -9.30
N ASN A 210 -17.86 -3.17 -10.02
CA ASN A 210 -19.30 -2.91 -10.03
C ASN A 210 -19.96 -3.12 -8.66
N LYS A 211 -19.56 -4.15 -7.91
CA LYS A 211 -20.02 -4.36 -6.53
C LYS A 211 -19.62 -3.23 -5.61
N ASP A 212 -18.41 -2.69 -5.78
CA ASP A 212 -17.92 -1.56 -4.98
C ASP A 212 -18.66 -0.27 -5.36
N LEU A 213 -18.97 -0.05 -6.63
CA LEU A 213 -19.80 1.07 -7.12
C LEU A 213 -21.24 1.02 -6.57
N ASP A 214 -21.86 -0.16 -6.58
CA ASP A 214 -23.22 -0.34 -6.04
C ASP A 214 -23.25 -0.15 -4.51
N ARG A 215 -22.20 -0.55 -3.81
CA ARG A 215 -22.04 -0.29 -2.39
C ARG A 215 -21.88 1.21 -2.12
N TRP A 216 -21.09 1.92 -2.94
CA TRP A 216 -20.92 3.37 -2.84
C TRP A 216 -22.23 4.13 -3.08
N ARG A 217 -23.02 3.76 -4.10
CA ARG A 217 -24.34 4.34 -4.40
C ARG A 217 -25.31 4.22 -3.22
N LYS A 218 -25.25 3.10 -2.46
CA LYS A 218 -26.09 2.91 -1.27
C LYS A 218 -25.68 3.81 -0.10
N VAL A 219 -24.42 4.19 -0.01
CA VAL A 219 -23.86 5.00 1.10
C VAL A 219 -23.93 6.50 0.81
N CYS A 220 -23.93 6.92 -0.47
CA CYS A 220 -24.01 8.31 -0.90
C CYS A 220 -25.24 8.52 -1.80
N PRO A 221 -26.47 8.48 -1.27
CA PRO A 221 -27.70 8.58 -2.06
C PRO A 221 -27.91 9.95 -2.71
N THR A 222 -27.20 11.00 -2.27
CA THR A 222 -27.31 12.37 -2.80
C THR A 222 -26.58 12.61 -4.11
N TRP A 223 -25.70 11.69 -4.55
CA TRP A 223 -25.07 11.76 -5.86
C TRP A 223 -25.88 10.95 -6.89
N LYS A 224 -27.05 11.48 -7.26
CA LYS A 224 -27.66 11.12 -8.53
C LYS A 224 -26.80 11.75 -9.62
N ILE A 225 -25.97 10.93 -10.27
CA ILE A 225 -25.44 11.27 -11.60
C ILE A 225 -26.70 11.31 -12.48
N GLU A 226 -27.20 12.50 -12.76
CA GLU A 226 -28.17 12.69 -13.83
C GLU A 226 -27.56 12.09 -15.08
N GLU A 227 -28.31 11.20 -15.72
CA GLU A 227 -27.93 10.60 -16.97
C GLU A 227 -27.65 11.73 -17.97
N TYR A 228 -26.40 12.08 -18.16
CA TYR A 228 -26.00 12.84 -19.34
C TYR A 228 -26.17 11.92 -20.55
N ASN A 229 -27.41 11.90 -21.04
CA ASN A 229 -27.71 11.50 -22.40
C ASN A 229 -27.14 12.57 -23.34
N CYS A 230 -25.85 12.54 -23.58
CA CYS A 230 -25.24 13.33 -24.63
C CYS A 230 -24.57 12.38 -25.63
N LEU A 231 -25.05 12.51 -26.86
CA LEU A 231 -24.55 11.96 -28.11
C LEU A 231 -25.24 10.69 -28.64
N ASP A 232 -26.55 10.83 -28.91
CA ASP A 232 -27.12 10.32 -30.14
C ASP A 232 -27.58 11.55 -30.94
N SER A 233 -26.71 12.08 -31.79
CA SER A 233 -27.09 12.80 -32.99
C SER A 233 -25.88 13.06 -33.89
N LYS A 234 -25.91 12.35 -35.00
CA LYS A 234 -25.17 12.44 -36.26
C LYS A 234 -23.98 11.57 -36.42
#